data_d665d6a661853b70cfaedd82ebec9811
#
_entry.id   d665d6a661853b70cfaedd82ebec9811
#
_cell.length_a   1.000
_cell.length_b   1.000
_cell.length_c   1.000
_cell.angle_alpha   90.00
_cell.angle_beta   90.00
_cell.angle_gamma   90.00
#
_symmetry.space_group_name_H-M   'P 1'
#
loop_
_entity.id
_entity.type
_entity.pdbx_description
1 polymer ?
#
loop_
_entity_poly.entity_id
_entity_poly.type
_entity_poly.pdbx_seq_one_letter_code
_entity_poly.pdbx_strand_id
1 'polypeptide(L)'
;MEGVTETKLRLDYVIDQYSKTKIKKCKPVIACLLRMGCYQILFMDSVPDSAACNECVKLAKKHGFAGLSGFVNGVLRTITREKTKLAYPDQKREPERYLSVMTSTPLWLVQKLILEYGTESAETIFQAAFAGPEDEYPAEQTSDRRKRRDDGFL
;
A
#
# COMPACT_ATOMS: atom_id res chain seq x y z
N MET A 1 -2.52 8.52 8.26
CA MET A 1 -1.91 9.12 7.04
C MET A 1 -0.46 8.73 6.81
N GLU A 2 0.33 8.61 7.87
CA GLU A 2 1.74 8.18 7.76
C GLU A 2 1.88 6.81 7.09
N GLY A 3 1.06 5.84 7.47
CA GLY A 3 1.09 4.51 6.87
C GLY A 3 0.82 4.51 5.36
N VAL A 4 -0.05 5.38 4.86
CA VAL A 4 -0.32 5.53 3.43
C VAL A 4 0.91 6.08 2.71
N THR A 5 1.57 7.07 3.28
CA THR A 5 2.79 7.67 2.71
C THR A 5 3.94 6.65 2.67
N GLU A 6 4.14 5.90 3.76
CA GLU A 6 5.18 4.90 3.87
C GLU A 6 4.99 3.73 2.90
N THR A 7 3.75 3.42 2.53
CA THR A 7 3.41 2.30 1.64
C THR A 7 2.94 2.73 0.26
N LYS A 8 3.19 3.98 -0.11
CA LYS A 8 2.68 4.59 -1.35
C LYS A 8 2.98 3.76 -2.61
N LEU A 9 4.22 3.36 -2.81
CA LEU A 9 4.60 2.60 -4.00
C LEU A 9 3.94 1.22 -4.03
N ARG A 10 3.81 0.59 -2.88
CA ARG A 10 3.12 -0.69 -2.75
C ARG A 10 1.63 -0.55 -3.06
N LEU A 11 0.99 0.49 -2.52
CA LEU A 11 -0.41 0.78 -2.80
C LEU A 11 -0.63 1.09 -4.28
N ASP A 12 0.22 1.92 -4.87
CA ASP A 12 0.14 2.27 -6.29
C ASP A 12 0.30 1.03 -7.17
N TYR A 13 1.20 0.13 -6.82
CA TYR A 13 1.39 -1.12 -7.54
C TYR A 13 0.13 -1.98 -7.52
N VAL A 14 -0.50 -2.15 -6.36
CA VAL A 14 -1.74 -2.91 -6.23
C VAL A 14 -2.88 -2.25 -7.01
N ILE A 15 -3.05 -0.95 -6.86
CA ILE A 15 -4.12 -0.20 -7.53
C ILE A 15 -3.97 -0.30 -9.06
N ASP A 16 -2.76 -0.13 -9.58
CA ASP A 16 -2.51 -0.18 -11.02
C ASP A 16 -2.79 -1.54 -11.64
N GLN A 17 -2.74 -2.63 -10.87
CA GLN A 17 -3.11 -3.96 -11.35
C GLN A 17 -4.61 -4.06 -11.65
N TYR A 18 -5.46 -3.38 -10.89
CA TYR A 18 -6.92 -3.52 -10.96
C TYR A 18 -7.62 -2.29 -11.51
N SER A 19 -6.90 -1.21 -11.73
CA SER A 19 -7.45 0.02 -12.28
C SER A 19 -7.19 0.10 -13.79
N LYS A 20 -8.20 0.51 -14.54
CA LYS A 20 -8.07 0.76 -15.98
C LYS A 20 -7.17 1.97 -16.25
N THR A 21 -7.17 2.93 -15.35
CA THR A 21 -6.36 4.15 -15.46
C THR A 21 -5.23 4.10 -14.43
N LYS A 22 -4.00 4.31 -14.85
CA LYS A 22 -2.86 4.35 -13.95
C LYS A 22 -3.05 5.45 -12.91
N ILE A 23 -2.68 5.18 -11.66
CA ILE A 23 -2.87 6.12 -10.55
C ILE A 23 -2.18 7.47 -10.81
N LYS A 24 -1.08 7.48 -11.55
CA LYS A 24 -0.38 8.70 -11.93
C LYS A 24 -1.21 9.62 -12.82
N LYS A 25 -2.17 9.06 -13.57
CA LYS A 25 -3.06 9.81 -14.45
C LYS A 25 -4.37 10.20 -13.78
N CYS A 26 -4.62 9.72 -12.56
CA CYS A 26 -5.83 10.06 -11.82
C CYS A 26 -5.73 11.47 -11.24
N LYS A 27 -6.89 12.10 -11.03
CA LYS A 27 -6.96 13.36 -10.28
C LYS A 27 -6.35 13.16 -8.89
N PRO A 28 -5.63 14.17 -8.34
CA PRO A 28 -4.98 14.01 -7.04
C PRO A 28 -5.91 13.54 -5.92
N VAL A 29 -7.13 14.06 -5.86
CA VAL A 29 -8.13 13.67 -4.86
C VAL A 29 -8.50 12.19 -5.03
N ILE A 30 -8.75 11.76 -6.27
CA ILE A 30 -9.11 10.37 -6.56
C ILE A 30 -7.95 9.44 -6.24
N ALA A 31 -6.72 9.81 -6.58
CA ALA A 31 -5.53 9.03 -6.24
C ALA A 31 -5.39 8.87 -4.72
N CYS A 32 -5.59 9.94 -3.97
CA CYS A 32 -5.57 9.89 -2.50
C CYS A 32 -6.64 8.97 -1.94
N LEU A 33 -7.87 9.04 -2.46
CA LEU A 33 -8.98 8.19 -2.01
C LEU A 33 -8.71 6.72 -2.29
N LEU A 34 -8.17 6.41 -3.46
CA LEU A 34 -7.80 5.03 -3.82
C LEU A 34 -6.71 4.49 -2.90
N ARG A 35 -5.69 5.29 -2.60
CA ARG A 35 -4.63 4.90 -1.67
C ARG A 35 -5.15 4.68 -0.26
N MET A 36 -5.97 5.60 0.25
CA MET A 36 -6.56 5.49 1.58
C MET A 36 -7.46 4.25 1.70
N GLY A 37 -8.32 4.03 0.72
CA GLY A 37 -9.21 2.86 0.69
C GLY A 37 -8.42 1.56 0.60
N CYS A 38 -7.43 1.50 -0.27
CA CYS A 38 -6.56 0.35 -0.44
C CYS A 38 -5.79 0.04 0.86
N TYR A 39 -5.25 1.05 1.51
CA TYR A 39 -4.55 0.89 2.78
C TYR A 39 -5.47 0.31 3.86
N GLN A 40 -6.68 0.83 3.98
CA GLN A 40 -7.65 0.34 4.96
C GLN A 40 -8.03 -1.12 4.68
N ILE A 41 -8.24 -1.48 3.41
CA ILE A 41 -8.59 -2.84 3.02
C ILE A 41 -7.45 -3.82 3.32
N LEU A 42 -6.21 -3.46 3.00
CA LEU A 42 -5.06 -4.35 3.09
C LEU A 42 -4.40 -4.39 4.47
N PHE A 43 -4.37 -3.28 5.19
CA PHE A 43 -3.56 -3.13 6.39
C PHE A 43 -4.36 -2.83 7.67
N MET A 44 -5.64 -2.49 7.56
CA MET A 44 -6.47 -2.16 8.73
C MET A 44 -7.58 -3.19 8.89
N ASP A 45 -7.34 -4.22 9.69
CA ASP A 45 -8.29 -5.30 9.94
C ASP A 45 -9.52 -4.84 10.75
N SER A 46 -9.39 -3.76 11.50
CA SER A 46 -10.47 -3.20 12.31
C SER A 46 -11.55 -2.48 11.48
N VAL A 47 -11.24 -2.12 10.24
CA VAL A 47 -12.20 -1.44 9.35
C VAL A 47 -12.79 -2.47 8.38
N PRO A 48 -14.13 -2.65 8.35
CA PRO A 48 -14.74 -3.52 7.35
C PRO A 48 -14.46 -3.02 5.94
N ASP A 49 -14.19 -3.94 5.01
CA ASP A 49 -13.85 -3.59 3.62
C ASP A 49 -14.98 -2.79 2.96
N SER A 50 -16.24 -3.16 3.23
CA SER A 50 -17.40 -2.43 2.71
C SER A 50 -17.48 -0.99 3.24
N ALA A 51 -17.10 -0.78 4.50
CA ALA A 51 -17.07 0.55 5.09
C ALA A 51 -16.00 1.42 4.44
N ALA A 52 -14.80 0.87 4.20
CA ALA A 52 -13.72 1.57 3.51
C ALA A 52 -14.15 2.01 2.10
N CYS A 53 -14.76 1.10 1.34
CA CYS A 53 -15.27 1.41 0.00
C CYS A 53 -16.32 2.51 0.03
N ASN A 54 -17.31 2.39 0.94
CA ASN A 54 -18.40 3.35 1.05
C ASN A 54 -17.92 4.75 1.44
N GLU A 55 -17.01 4.85 2.38
CA GLU A 55 -16.45 6.14 2.81
C GLU A 55 -15.67 6.83 1.69
N CYS A 56 -14.88 6.09 0.93
CA CYS A 56 -14.16 6.65 -0.21
C CYS A 56 -15.13 7.14 -1.29
N VAL A 57 -16.20 6.41 -1.56
CA VAL A 57 -17.24 6.82 -2.51
C VAL A 57 -17.94 8.10 -2.04
N LYS A 58 -18.30 8.19 -0.77
CA LYS A 58 -18.92 9.39 -0.19
C LYS A 58 -17.98 10.60 -0.30
N LEU A 59 -16.69 10.42 0.00
CA LEU A 59 -15.71 11.49 -0.11
C LEU A 59 -15.53 11.96 -1.55
N ALA A 60 -15.52 11.05 -2.52
CA ALA A 60 -15.45 11.41 -3.93
C ALA A 60 -16.63 12.29 -4.33
N LYS A 61 -17.84 11.92 -3.94
CA LYS A 61 -19.06 12.72 -4.20
C LYS A 61 -19.00 14.08 -3.50
N LYS A 62 -18.57 14.11 -2.24
CA LYS A 62 -18.47 15.32 -1.44
C LYS A 62 -17.51 16.35 -2.04
N HIS A 63 -16.42 15.87 -2.64
CA HIS A 63 -15.40 16.74 -3.23
C HIS A 63 -15.62 17.04 -4.71
N GLY A 64 -16.82 16.81 -5.23
CA GLY A 64 -17.18 17.19 -6.59
C GLY A 64 -16.81 16.16 -7.67
N PHE A 65 -16.46 14.94 -7.28
CA PHE A 65 -16.09 13.87 -8.20
C PHE A 65 -17.15 12.75 -8.26
N ALA A 66 -18.42 13.12 -8.18
CA ALA A 66 -19.52 12.15 -8.23
C ALA A 66 -19.45 11.26 -9.50
N GLY A 67 -19.04 11.81 -10.62
CA GLY A 67 -18.87 11.06 -11.87
C GLY A 67 -17.79 9.98 -11.81
N LEU A 68 -16.82 10.13 -10.90
CA LEU A 68 -15.74 9.17 -10.70
C LEU A 68 -15.97 8.23 -9.50
N SER A 69 -17.07 8.41 -8.77
CA SER A 69 -17.37 7.57 -7.59
C SER A 69 -17.55 6.10 -7.96
N GLY A 70 -18.12 5.81 -9.13
CA GLY A 70 -18.24 4.44 -9.64
C GLY A 70 -16.88 3.81 -9.94
N PHE A 71 -15.96 4.58 -10.47
CA PHE A 71 -14.59 4.14 -10.71
C PHE A 71 -13.87 3.79 -9.38
N VAL A 72 -13.96 4.67 -8.40
CA VAL A 72 -13.38 4.44 -7.06
C VAL A 72 -13.95 3.17 -6.44
N ASN A 73 -15.28 3.04 -6.44
CA ASN A 73 -15.97 1.87 -5.91
C ASN A 73 -15.55 0.59 -6.63
N GLY A 74 -15.49 0.61 -7.95
CA GLY A 74 -15.12 -0.55 -8.75
C GLY A 74 -13.70 -1.04 -8.45
N VAL A 75 -12.73 -0.13 -8.41
CA VAL A 75 -11.34 -0.46 -8.09
C VAL A 75 -11.22 -1.03 -6.68
N LEU A 76 -11.79 -0.38 -5.68
CA LEU A 76 -11.68 -0.81 -4.29
C LEU A 76 -12.37 -2.16 -4.04
N ARG A 77 -13.53 -2.38 -4.65
CA ARG A 77 -14.23 -3.67 -4.52
C ARG A 77 -13.47 -4.81 -5.21
N THR A 78 -12.82 -4.53 -6.34
CA THR A 78 -11.96 -5.52 -7.00
C THR A 78 -10.77 -5.88 -6.11
N ILE A 79 -10.13 -4.89 -5.50
CA ILE A 79 -9.04 -5.12 -4.54
C ILE A 79 -9.52 -5.97 -3.35
N THR A 80 -10.71 -5.68 -2.83
CA THR A 80 -11.30 -6.45 -1.74
C THR A 80 -11.48 -7.93 -2.10
N ARG A 81 -12.00 -8.20 -3.29
CA ARG A 81 -12.18 -9.58 -3.76
C ARG A 81 -10.87 -10.32 -3.97
N GLU A 82 -9.87 -9.61 -4.47
CA GLU A 82 -8.58 -10.20 -4.87
C GLU A 82 -7.48 -10.05 -3.81
N LYS A 83 -7.79 -9.51 -2.63
CA LYS A 83 -6.76 -9.21 -1.62
C LYS A 83 -5.97 -10.42 -1.14
N THR A 84 -6.54 -11.62 -1.23
CA THR A 84 -5.85 -12.87 -0.89
C THR A 84 -4.97 -13.40 -2.01
N LYS A 85 -5.14 -12.87 -3.22
CA LYS A 85 -4.45 -13.31 -4.44
C LYS A 85 -3.57 -12.24 -5.05
N LEU A 86 -3.20 -11.22 -4.27
CA LEU A 86 -2.40 -10.11 -4.77
C LEU A 86 -1.05 -10.60 -5.30
N ALA A 87 -0.73 -10.19 -6.52
CA ALA A 87 0.55 -10.48 -7.13
C ALA A 87 1.53 -9.33 -6.88
N TYR A 88 2.69 -9.66 -6.33
CA TYR A 88 3.81 -8.73 -6.18
C TYR A 88 4.97 -9.18 -7.07
N PRO A 89 5.95 -8.31 -7.37
CA PRO A 89 7.12 -8.74 -8.11
C PRO A 89 7.82 -9.92 -7.42
N ASP A 90 8.34 -10.84 -8.21
CA ASP A 90 9.03 -12.02 -7.67
C ASP A 90 10.38 -11.60 -7.11
N GLN A 91 10.62 -11.91 -5.83
CA GLN A 91 11.86 -11.57 -5.14
C GLN A 91 13.10 -12.16 -5.83
N LYS A 92 12.98 -13.34 -6.41
CA LYS A 92 14.10 -14.04 -7.07
C LYS A 92 14.34 -13.54 -8.49
N ARG A 93 13.28 -13.23 -9.22
CA ARG A 93 13.37 -12.78 -10.63
C ARG A 93 13.62 -11.29 -10.75
N GLU A 94 12.95 -10.51 -9.94
CA GLU A 94 13.00 -9.05 -9.98
C GLU A 94 13.28 -8.47 -8.59
N PRO A 95 14.47 -8.76 -7.99
CA PRO A 95 14.75 -8.31 -6.62
C PRO A 95 14.70 -6.80 -6.46
N GLU A 96 15.14 -6.06 -7.47
CA GLU A 96 15.13 -4.59 -7.45
C GLU A 96 13.69 -4.05 -7.36
N ARG A 97 12.82 -4.56 -8.21
CA ARG A 97 11.42 -4.14 -8.25
C ARG A 97 10.67 -4.59 -7.01
N TYR A 98 10.94 -5.82 -6.55
CA TYR A 98 10.38 -6.33 -5.31
C TYR A 98 10.72 -5.41 -4.13
N LEU A 99 11.97 -5.08 -3.94
CA LEU A 99 12.41 -4.19 -2.86
C LEU A 99 11.79 -2.79 -3.00
N SER A 100 11.76 -2.25 -4.21
CA SER A 100 11.15 -0.93 -4.47
C SER A 100 9.68 -0.91 -4.03
N VAL A 101 8.90 -1.90 -4.42
CA VAL A 101 7.48 -1.97 -4.10
C VAL A 101 7.25 -2.24 -2.62
N MET A 102 7.94 -3.22 -2.04
CA MET A 102 7.70 -3.63 -0.66
C MET A 102 8.18 -2.61 0.38
N THR A 103 9.23 -1.86 0.08
CA THR A 103 9.76 -0.83 0.97
C THR A 103 9.32 0.58 0.59
N SER A 104 8.56 0.72 -0.50
CA SER A 104 8.14 2.01 -1.06
C SER A 104 9.31 2.96 -1.31
N THR A 105 10.41 2.41 -1.80
CA THR A 105 11.63 3.15 -2.11
C THR A 105 11.75 3.33 -3.63
N PRO A 106 12.18 4.50 -4.13
CA PRO A 106 12.36 4.69 -5.58
C PRO A 106 13.29 3.63 -6.18
N LEU A 107 12.94 3.14 -7.37
CA LEU A 107 13.68 2.07 -8.02
C LEU A 107 15.16 2.43 -8.25
N TRP A 108 15.45 3.69 -8.61
CA TRP A 108 16.82 4.14 -8.83
C TRP A 108 17.70 4.00 -7.57
N LEU A 109 17.11 4.26 -6.39
CA LEU A 109 17.85 4.13 -5.12
C LEU A 109 18.07 2.65 -4.78
N VAL A 110 17.09 1.80 -5.01
CA VAL A 110 17.24 0.34 -4.83
C VAL A 110 18.35 -0.19 -5.73
N GLN A 111 18.33 0.17 -7.01
CA GLN A 111 19.35 -0.23 -7.98
C GLN A 111 20.76 0.23 -7.56
N LYS A 112 20.88 1.46 -7.09
CA LYS A 112 22.15 2.00 -6.62
C LYS A 112 22.69 1.20 -5.43
N LEU A 113 21.85 0.90 -4.45
CA LEU A 113 22.26 0.14 -3.26
C LEU A 113 22.64 -1.31 -3.62
N ILE A 114 21.92 -1.93 -4.52
CA ILE A 114 22.25 -3.28 -4.99
C ILE A 114 23.59 -3.30 -5.71
N LEU A 115 23.87 -2.31 -6.54
CA LEU A 115 25.17 -2.19 -7.22
C LEU A 115 26.34 -1.99 -6.25
N GLU A 116 26.14 -1.20 -5.20
CA GLU A 116 27.19 -0.89 -4.24
C GLU A 116 27.42 -2.00 -3.20
N TYR A 117 26.36 -2.65 -2.74
CA TYR A 117 26.41 -3.57 -1.59
C TYR A 117 25.94 -4.99 -1.89
N GLY A 118 25.42 -5.25 -3.07
CA GLY A 118 24.83 -6.54 -3.43
C GLY A 118 23.38 -6.68 -2.94
N THR A 119 22.65 -7.67 -3.50
CA THR A 119 21.22 -7.84 -3.22
C THR A 119 20.92 -8.16 -1.77
N GLU A 120 21.66 -9.09 -1.16
CA GLU A 120 21.45 -9.50 0.24
C GLU A 120 21.72 -8.36 1.22
N SER A 121 22.82 -7.64 1.01
CA SER A 121 23.16 -6.49 1.85
C SER A 121 22.15 -5.37 1.70
N ALA A 122 21.66 -5.12 0.49
CA ALA A 122 20.62 -4.13 0.22
C ALA A 122 19.32 -4.49 0.93
N GLU A 123 18.89 -5.74 0.89
CA GLU A 123 17.71 -6.20 1.64
C GLU A 123 17.86 -5.95 3.13
N THR A 124 19.01 -6.28 3.70
CA THR A 124 19.29 -6.06 5.12
C THR A 124 19.24 -4.57 5.47
N ILE A 125 19.83 -3.71 4.63
CA ILE A 125 19.81 -2.26 4.82
C ILE A 125 18.37 -1.74 4.79
N PHE A 126 17.56 -2.17 3.83
CA PHE A 126 16.17 -1.73 3.73
C PHE A 126 15.33 -2.21 4.90
N GLN A 127 15.51 -3.45 5.34
CA GLN A 127 14.81 -3.97 6.51
C GLN A 127 15.15 -3.17 7.76
N ALA A 128 16.42 -2.86 7.97
CA ALA A 128 16.87 -2.09 9.14
C ALA A 128 16.43 -0.63 9.10
N ALA A 129 16.44 0.00 7.92
CA ALA A 129 16.19 1.44 7.77
C ALA A 129 14.70 1.78 7.60
N PHE A 130 13.92 0.92 6.93
CA PHE A 130 12.54 1.24 6.51
C PHE A 130 11.49 0.36 7.15
N ALA A 131 11.84 -0.80 7.71
CA ALA A 131 10.90 -1.71 8.38
C ALA A 131 10.72 -1.18 9.77
N GLY A 132 10.76 -0.41 10.43
CA GLY A 132 10.58 0.06 11.80
C GLY A 132 10.80 -1.04 12.84
N PRO A 133 10.75 -0.68 14.12
CA PRO A 133 11.02 -1.62 15.22
C PRO A 133 10.11 -2.86 15.23
N GLU A 134 9.00 -2.80 14.52
CA GLU A 134 7.99 -3.86 14.48
C GLU A 134 8.50 -5.14 13.84
N ASP A 135 9.41 -5.03 12.88
CA ASP A 135 9.93 -6.18 12.16
C ASP A 135 11.06 -6.91 12.90
N GLU A 136 11.51 -6.36 14.01
CA GLU A 136 12.47 -7.02 14.91
C GLU A 136 11.79 -8.01 15.86
N TYR A 137 10.45 -8.02 15.90
CA TYR A 137 9.67 -8.83 16.81
C TYR A 137 9.03 -10.02 16.11
N PRO A 138 8.77 -11.13 16.83
CA PRO A 138 7.99 -12.24 16.30
C PRO A 138 6.63 -11.77 15.79
N ALA A 139 6.07 -12.50 14.79
CA ALA A 139 4.80 -12.15 14.16
C ALA A 139 3.66 -11.92 15.15
N GLU A 140 3.62 -12.67 16.24
CA GLU A 140 2.61 -12.55 17.28
C GLU A 140 2.67 -11.18 17.99
N GLN A 141 3.86 -10.69 18.24
CA GLN A 141 4.05 -9.38 18.88
C GLN A 141 3.76 -8.23 17.92
N THR A 142 4.00 -8.43 16.63
CA THR A 142 3.67 -7.45 15.61
C THR A 142 2.16 -7.24 15.52
N SER A 143 1.39 -8.32 15.60
CA SER A 143 -0.07 -8.26 15.60
C SER A 143 -0.61 -7.49 16.82
N ASP A 144 -0.05 -7.74 17.98
CA ASP A 144 -0.45 -7.06 19.20
C ASP A 144 -0.11 -5.56 19.18
N ARG A 145 1.01 -5.21 18.57
CA ARG A 145 1.37 -3.80 18.39
C ARG A 145 0.44 -3.05 17.44
N ARG A 146 -0.03 -3.72 16.40
CA ARG A 146 -1.04 -3.13 15.51
C ARG A 146 -2.31 -2.80 16.28
N LYS A 147 -2.79 -3.71 17.10
CA LYS A 147 -3.95 -3.47 17.95
C LYS A 147 -3.76 -2.24 18.84
N ARG A 148 -2.60 -2.14 19.48
CA ARG A 148 -2.31 -0.99 20.35
C ARG A 148 -2.27 0.32 19.61
N ARG A 149 -1.77 0.33 18.36
CA ARG A 149 -1.79 1.53 17.53
C ARG A 149 -3.22 1.94 17.19
N ASP A 150 -4.03 0.99 16.77
CA ASP A 150 -5.41 1.26 16.42
C ASP A 150 -6.17 1.79 17.64
N ASP A 151 -5.97 1.18 18.81
CA ASP A 151 -6.56 1.64 20.06
C ASP A 151 -6.06 3.03 20.47
N GLY A 152 -4.84 3.37 20.13
CA GLY A 152 -4.26 4.68 20.40
C GLY A 152 -4.80 5.82 19.57
N PHE A 153 -5.47 5.51 18.44
CA PHE A 153 -6.10 6.50 17.57
C PHE A 153 -7.59 6.71 17.88
N LEU A 154 -8.13 5.95 18.76
CA LEU A 154 -9.50 6.08 19.22
C LEU A 154 -9.56 6.92 20.51
#